data_24357f14a765178f7214974898c3ae95
#
_entry.id   24357f14a765178f7214974898c3ae95
#
_cell.length_a   1.000
_cell.length_b   1.000
_cell.length_c   1.000
_cell.angle_alpha   90.00
_cell.angle_beta   90.00
_cell.angle_gamma   90.00
#
_symmetry.space_group_name_H-M   'P 1'
#
loop_
_entity.id
_entity.type
_entity.pdbx_description
1 polymer ?
#
loop_
_entity_poly.entity_id
_entity_poly.type
_entity_poly.pdbx_seq_one_letter_code
_entity_poly.pdbx_strand_id
1 'polypeptide(L)'
;MIFNEQGFIDIDEMIAQDPSFQKIMADGVVTSDELREQTNRVINLLHEVENRFSEDDQLLVKRLFAETNVLSVIYHQYSLQNIR
;
A
#
# COMPACT_ATOMS: atom_id res chain seq x y z
N MET A 1 6.82 -14.30 -6.15
CA MET A 1 6.88 -12.86 -6.37
C MET A 1 5.92 -12.12 -5.46
N ILE A 2 4.62 -12.34 -5.61
CA ILE A 2 3.65 -11.73 -4.71
C ILE A 2 3.52 -12.51 -3.42
N PHE A 3 3.52 -13.84 -3.55
CA PHE A 3 3.37 -14.74 -2.39
C PHE A 3 4.73 -15.29 -1.97
N ASN A 4 4.90 -15.51 -0.67
CA ASN A 4 6.09 -16.19 -0.16
C ASN A 4 5.99 -17.70 -0.38
N GLU A 5 7.00 -18.46 0.08
CA GLU A 5 7.07 -19.91 -0.13
C GLU A 5 5.90 -20.67 0.50
N GLN A 6 5.30 -20.11 1.56
CA GLN A 6 4.17 -20.71 2.23
C GLN A 6 2.82 -20.31 1.61
N GLY A 7 2.85 -19.49 0.56
CA GLY A 7 1.63 -19.01 -0.10
C GLY A 7 0.97 -17.82 0.55
N PHE A 8 1.66 -17.12 1.45
CA PHE A 8 1.13 -15.93 2.12
C PHE A 8 1.78 -14.66 1.58
N ILE A 9 1.10 -13.54 1.76
CA ILE A 9 1.65 -12.22 1.47
C ILE A 9 2.28 -11.69 2.76
N ASP A 10 3.56 -11.36 2.69
CA ASP A 10 4.23 -10.69 3.80
C ASP A 10 4.16 -9.18 3.55
N ILE A 11 3.07 -8.58 3.99
CA ILE A 11 2.79 -7.15 3.78
C ILE A 11 3.82 -6.29 4.50
N ASP A 12 4.17 -6.65 5.72
CA ASP A 12 5.16 -5.90 6.50
C ASP A 12 6.51 -5.86 5.81
N GLU A 13 6.94 -6.99 5.25
CA GLU A 13 8.19 -7.08 4.52
C GLU A 13 8.14 -6.24 3.25
N MET A 14 7.02 -6.29 2.51
CA MET A 14 6.84 -5.50 1.30
C MET A 14 6.95 -4.01 1.58
N ILE A 15 6.32 -3.56 2.67
CA ILE A 15 6.37 -2.15 3.07
C ILE A 15 7.78 -1.80 3.51
N ALA A 16 8.40 -2.62 4.34
CA ALA A 16 9.75 -2.35 4.88
C ALA A 16 10.80 -2.23 3.77
N GLN A 17 10.65 -2.97 2.69
CA GLN A 17 11.58 -2.95 1.57
C GLN A 17 11.28 -1.86 0.54
N ASP A 18 10.14 -1.21 0.63
CA ASP A 18 9.77 -0.17 -0.33
C ASP A 18 10.66 1.06 -0.15
N PRO A 19 11.33 1.52 -1.22
CA PRO A 19 12.23 2.67 -1.11
C PRO A 19 11.55 3.95 -0.62
N SER A 20 10.29 4.18 -0.98
CA SER A 20 9.54 5.35 -0.52
C SER A 20 9.34 5.29 0.99
N PHE A 21 9.00 4.12 1.52
CA PHE A 21 8.82 3.93 2.95
C PHE A 21 10.13 4.16 3.70
N GLN A 22 11.22 3.58 3.21
CA GLN A 22 12.54 3.72 3.84
C GLN A 22 12.96 5.18 3.90
N LYS A 23 12.76 5.90 2.81
CA LYS A 23 13.12 7.33 2.72
C LYS A 23 12.31 8.17 3.72
N ILE A 24 11.01 7.96 3.77
CA ILE A 24 10.11 8.75 4.63
C ILE A 24 10.39 8.45 6.10
N MET A 25 10.62 7.19 6.45
CA MET A 25 10.80 6.78 7.83
C MET A 25 12.21 6.94 8.35
N ALA A 26 13.13 7.44 7.53
CA ALA A 26 14.53 7.60 7.92
C ALA A 26 14.72 8.49 9.16
N ASP A 27 13.90 9.53 9.30
CA ASP A 27 13.97 10.44 10.45
C ASP A 27 12.82 10.22 11.45
N GLY A 28 11.94 9.27 11.19
CA GLY A 28 10.84 8.92 12.08
C GLY A 28 9.68 9.92 12.10
N VAL A 29 9.70 10.93 11.23
CA VAL A 29 8.66 11.96 11.17
C VAL A 29 8.15 12.05 9.74
N VAL A 30 6.82 12.06 9.58
CA VAL A 30 6.19 12.23 8.26
C VAL A 30 5.73 13.68 8.12
N THR A 31 6.26 14.37 7.11
CA THR A 31 5.87 15.76 6.82
C THR A 31 4.68 15.79 5.87
N SER A 32 4.02 16.96 5.79
CA SER A 32 2.93 17.14 4.84
C SER A 32 3.42 17.05 3.39
N ASP A 33 4.65 17.46 3.11
CA ASP A 33 5.24 17.33 1.78
C ASP A 33 5.47 15.87 1.41
N GLU A 34 5.95 15.07 2.36
CA GLU A 34 6.14 13.63 2.15
C GLU A 34 4.81 12.93 1.92
N LEU A 35 3.77 13.30 2.64
CA LEU A 35 2.43 12.77 2.42
C LEU A 35 1.92 13.11 1.02
N ARG A 36 2.14 14.35 0.58
CA ARG A 36 1.75 14.79 -0.76
C ARG A 36 2.50 14.02 -1.84
N GLU A 37 3.81 13.85 -1.68
CA GLU A 37 4.63 13.09 -2.62
C GLU A 37 4.16 11.65 -2.73
N GLN A 38 3.86 11.02 -1.60
CA GLN A 38 3.36 9.65 -1.59
C GLN A 38 2.01 9.54 -2.30
N THR A 39 1.13 10.50 -2.04
CA THR A 39 -0.18 10.56 -2.72
C THR A 39 0.00 10.67 -4.22
N ASN A 40 0.93 11.51 -4.67
CA ASN A 40 1.21 11.68 -6.09
C ASN A 40 1.77 10.39 -6.71
N ARG A 41 2.60 9.64 -6.00
CA ARG A 41 3.10 8.35 -6.50
C ARG A 41 1.95 7.36 -6.70
N VAL A 42 1.01 7.30 -5.78
CA VAL A 42 -0.17 6.44 -5.91
C VAL A 42 -1.01 6.85 -7.12
N ILE A 43 -1.26 8.16 -7.26
CA ILE A 43 -2.04 8.69 -8.39
C ILE A 43 -1.37 8.36 -9.72
N ASN A 44 -0.05 8.52 -9.80
CA ASN A 44 0.71 8.23 -11.02
C ASN A 44 0.62 6.74 -11.39
N LEU A 45 0.70 5.85 -10.40
CA LEU A 45 0.56 4.42 -10.65
C LEU A 45 -0.85 4.07 -11.10
N LEU A 46 -1.87 4.72 -10.55
CA LEU A 46 -3.25 4.50 -10.97
C LEU A 46 -3.46 4.98 -12.42
N HIS A 47 -2.82 6.07 -12.83
CA HIS A 47 -2.86 6.50 -14.22
C HIS A 47 -2.17 5.48 -15.15
N GLU A 48 -1.08 4.86 -14.72
CA GLU A 48 -0.45 3.80 -15.50
C GLU A 48 -1.38 2.60 -15.67
N VAL A 49 -2.08 2.22 -14.61
CA VAL A 49 -3.07 1.14 -14.68
C VAL A 49 -4.16 1.49 -15.70
N GLU A 50 -4.67 2.71 -15.63
CA GLU A 50 -5.70 3.17 -16.58
C GLU A 50 -5.22 3.13 -18.01
N ASN A 51 -3.96 3.47 -18.26
CA ASN A 51 -3.41 3.52 -19.61
C ASN A 51 -3.01 2.16 -20.16
N ARG A 52 -2.67 1.21 -19.31
CA ARG A 52 -2.10 -0.08 -19.74
C ARG A 52 -3.06 -1.24 -19.70
N PHE A 53 -4.09 -1.18 -18.84
CA PHE A 53 -4.96 -2.31 -18.57
C PHE A 53 -6.32 -2.12 -19.24
N SER A 54 -6.95 -3.23 -19.61
CA SER A 54 -8.33 -3.22 -20.10
C SER A 54 -9.27 -2.75 -19.00
N GLU A 55 -10.51 -2.42 -19.38
CA GLU A 55 -11.53 -2.02 -18.41
C GLU A 55 -11.78 -3.10 -17.36
N ASP A 56 -11.82 -4.37 -17.78
CA ASP A 56 -12.01 -5.48 -16.85
C ASP A 56 -10.85 -5.60 -15.87
N ASP A 57 -9.62 -5.44 -16.36
CA ASP A 57 -8.44 -5.46 -15.52
C ASP A 57 -8.42 -4.27 -14.55
N GLN A 58 -8.86 -3.11 -15.01
CA GLN A 58 -8.96 -1.93 -14.15
C GLN A 58 -9.95 -2.14 -13.01
N LEU A 59 -11.07 -2.82 -13.28
CA LEU A 59 -12.04 -3.14 -12.23
C LEU A 59 -11.43 -4.06 -11.16
N LEU A 60 -10.63 -5.02 -11.60
CA LEU A 60 -9.94 -5.92 -10.67
C LEU A 60 -8.94 -5.15 -9.80
N VAL A 61 -8.16 -4.25 -10.41
CA VAL A 61 -7.20 -3.41 -9.66
C VAL A 61 -7.93 -2.51 -8.67
N LYS A 62 -9.04 -1.91 -9.09
CA LYS A 62 -9.86 -1.06 -8.22
C LYS A 62 -10.37 -1.84 -7.01
N ARG A 63 -10.85 -3.06 -7.24
CA ARG A 63 -11.32 -3.92 -6.18
C ARG A 63 -10.19 -4.31 -5.22
N LEU A 64 -9.03 -4.67 -5.77
CA LEU A 64 -7.86 -4.98 -4.97
C LEU A 64 -7.45 -3.78 -4.11
N PHE A 65 -7.45 -2.60 -4.70
CA PHE A 65 -7.11 -1.36 -3.99
C PHE A 65 -8.06 -1.11 -2.83
N ALA A 66 -9.37 -1.27 -3.07
CA ALA A 66 -10.38 -1.08 -2.03
C ALA A 66 -10.21 -2.09 -0.89
N GLU A 67 -10.05 -3.37 -1.23
CA GLU A 67 -9.90 -4.42 -0.22
C GLU A 67 -8.60 -4.27 0.57
N THR A 68 -7.53 -3.82 -0.08
CA THR A 68 -6.25 -3.57 0.58
C THR A 68 -6.39 -2.46 1.61
N ASN A 69 -7.15 -1.41 1.28
CA ASN A 69 -7.39 -0.31 2.22
C ASN A 69 -8.28 -0.75 3.40
N VAL A 70 -9.27 -1.59 3.14
CA VAL A 70 -10.08 -2.17 4.21
C VAL A 70 -9.20 -2.99 5.14
N LEU A 71 -8.32 -3.81 4.59
CA LEU A 71 -7.39 -4.62 5.37
C LEU A 71 -6.51 -3.74 6.27
N SER A 72 -6.00 -2.63 5.76
CA SER A 72 -5.19 -1.70 6.55
C SER A 72 -5.95 -1.13 7.73
N VAL A 73 -7.21 -0.73 7.51
CA VAL A 73 -8.05 -0.18 8.57
C VAL A 73 -8.34 -1.24 9.63
N ILE A 74 -8.71 -2.43 9.20
CA ILE A 74 -9.02 -3.53 10.11
C ILE A 74 -7.79 -3.93 10.93
N TYR A 75 -6.64 -4.01 10.27
CA TYR A 75 -5.38 -4.37 10.94
C TYR A 75 -5.02 -3.35 12.00
N HIS A 76 -5.17 -2.07 11.68
CA HIS A 76 -4.91 -0.99 12.62
C HIS A 76 -5.83 -1.08 13.84
N GLN A 77 -7.12 -1.30 13.60
CA GLN A 77 -8.11 -1.43 14.66
C GLN A 77 -7.81 -2.65 15.55
N TYR A 78 -7.47 -3.77 14.92
CA TYR A 78 -7.09 -4.99 15.64
C TYR A 78 -5.88 -4.75 16.54
N SER A 79 -4.87 -4.05 16.02
CA SER A 79 -3.66 -3.72 16.79
C SER A 79 -3.98 -2.88 18.00
N LEU A 80 -4.88 -1.89 17.85
CA LEU A 80 -5.30 -1.04 18.97
C LEU A 80 -6.06 -1.83 20.03
N GLN A 81 -6.88 -2.79 19.63
CA GLN A 81 -7.65 -3.62 20.56
C GLN A 81 -6.76 -4.51 21.43
N ASN A 82 -5.58 -4.87 20.94
CA ASN A 82 -4.66 -5.76 21.66
C ASN A 82 -3.65 -5.01 22.53
N ILE A 83 -3.69 -3.68 22.51
CA ILE A 83 -2.85 -2.85 23.40
C ILE A 83 -3.59 -2.69 24.73
N ARG A 84 -2.93 -3.03 25.83
CA ARG A 84 -3.49 -2.94 27.17
C ARG A 84 -2.55 -2.21 28.09
#